data_cd0598c358a4e76ebf8e1bfa6db0050c
#
_entry.id   cd0598c358a4e76ebf8e1bfa6db0050c
#
_cell.length_a   1.000
_cell.length_b   1.000
_cell.length_c   1.000
_cell.angle_alpha   90.00
_cell.angle_beta   90.00
_cell.angle_gamma   90.00
#
_symmetry.space_group_name_H-M   'P 1'
#
loop_
_entity.id
_entity.type
_entity.pdbx_description
1 polymer ?
#
loop_
_entity_poly.entity_id
_entity_poly.type
_entity_poly.pdbx_seq_one_letter_code
_entity_poly.pdbx_strand_id
1 'polypeptide(L)'
;MSKIYEALQLNEVEFPESSGAAVIAGVPMGTPSRSFEEKLLALYRRIEGSLNVEGAKVVSIVGMQSMKQGFTYTYGLARLASVHLKQRVLVLCTCQSGTSQHLLRQPTPSAGWEKAVFDDKPLSEAILQVSKPPISVSQLNAAPDSLAGLMASPRTLDHLRRLRKRYDLILIDSRPLPDGLDAALIAPLADGTVLIVDAGVARWQVVRNAVEQIVSQQGTFLGVVLNKRRHYIPSFIYQRL
;
A
#
# COMPACT_ATOMS: atom_id res chain seq x y z
N MET A 1 -8.25 -22.60 -13.69
CA MET A 1 -8.56 -21.19 -13.30
C MET A 1 -8.42 -21.07 -11.79
N SER A 2 -7.89 -19.99 -11.27
CA SER A 2 -7.75 -19.81 -9.81
C SER A 2 -9.13 -19.64 -9.19
N LYS A 3 -9.45 -20.41 -8.12
CA LYS A 3 -10.71 -20.25 -7.37
C LYS A 3 -10.97 -18.83 -6.87
N ILE A 4 -9.92 -18.03 -6.68
CA ILE A 4 -10.04 -16.59 -6.37
C ILE A 4 -10.63 -15.83 -7.56
N TYR A 5 -10.21 -16.17 -8.76
CA TYR A 5 -10.70 -15.49 -9.96
C TYR A 5 -12.16 -15.86 -10.25
N GLU A 6 -12.53 -17.12 -10.06
CA GLU A 6 -13.93 -17.59 -10.18
C GLU A 6 -14.82 -16.93 -9.12
N ALA A 7 -14.39 -16.92 -7.85
CA ALA A 7 -15.15 -16.28 -6.78
C ALA A 7 -15.32 -14.75 -6.98
N LEU A 8 -14.28 -14.07 -7.49
CA LEU A 8 -14.34 -12.64 -7.78
C LEU A 8 -15.13 -12.31 -9.08
N GLN A 9 -15.24 -13.25 -10.02
CA GLN A 9 -16.09 -13.10 -11.21
C GLN A 9 -17.55 -13.48 -10.97
N LEU A 10 -17.80 -14.45 -10.07
CA LEU A 10 -19.14 -14.97 -9.81
C LEU A 10 -19.94 -14.16 -8.78
N ASN A 11 -19.48 -12.99 -8.35
CA ASN A 11 -20.12 -12.18 -7.30
C ASN A 11 -20.39 -12.94 -5.98
N GLU A 12 -19.73 -14.08 -5.75
CA GLU A 12 -19.93 -14.88 -4.54
C GLU A 12 -19.11 -14.38 -3.34
N VAL A 13 -18.23 -13.38 -3.55
CA VAL A 13 -17.58 -12.66 -2.46
C VAL A 13 -18.39 -11.41 -2.19
N GLU A 14 -19.36 -11.52 -1.31
CA GLU A 14 -19.99 -10.36 -0.70
C GLU A 14 -18.93 -9.64 0.13
N PHE A 15 -18.31 -8.62 -0.47
CA PHE A 15 -17.61 -7.59 0.30
C PHE A 15 -18.68 -6.76 1.02
N PRO A 16 -18.40 -6.27 2.25
CA PRO A 16 -19.38 -5.41 2.93
C PRO A 16 -19.85 -4.30 1.98
N GLU A 17 -21.15 -4.11 1.86
CA GLU A 17 -21.80 -3.21 0.89
C GLU A 17 -21.27 -1.76 0.91
N SER A 18 -20.60 -1.35 1.99
CA SER A 18 -19.99 -0.04 2.15
C SER A 18 -18.65 0.15 1.40
N SER A 19 -18.02 -0.93 0.93
CA SER A 19 -16.78 -0.83 0.18
C SER A 19 -17.06 -1.14 -1.29
N GLY A 20 -17.11 -0.14 -2.13
CA GLY A 20 -17.10 -0.30 -3.59
C GLY A 20 -15.82 -0.99 -4.10
N ALA A 21 -15.46 -2.12 -3.46
CA ALA A 21 -14.23 -2.84 -3.64
C ALA A 21 -14.07 -3.31 -5.08
N ALA A 22 -13.04 -2.82 -5.72
CA ALA A 22 -12.77 -3.13 -7.10
C ALA A 22 -11.54 -4.02 -7.25
N VAL A 23 -11.64 -5.00 -8.11
CA VAL A 23 -10.53 -5.84 -8.52
C VAL A 23 -9.81 -5.20 -9.71
N ILE A 24 -8.55 -4.88 -9.54
CA ILE A 24 -7.68 -4.36 -10.61
C ILE A 24 -6.71 -5.46 -11.02
N ALA A 25 -6.62 -5.76 -12.32
CA ALA A 25 -5.67 -6.77 -12.81
C ALA A 25 -4.22 -6.30 -12.63
N GLY A 26 -3.41 -7.11 -11.96
CA GLY A 26 -2.03 -6.81 -11.60
C GLY A 26 -1.00 -6.93 -12.73
N VAL A 27 0.25 -6.59 -12.45
CA VAL A 27 1.33 -6.40 -13.41
C VAL A 27 2.53 -7.29 -13.13
N PRO A 28 3.23 -7.80 -14.16
CA PRO A 28 4.47 -8.56 -14.00
C PRO A 28 5.63 -7.69 -13.51
N MET A 29 6.48 -8.27 -12.65
CA MET A 29 7.73 -7.65 -12.20
C MET A 29 8.78 -7.68 -13.34
N GLY A 30 9.06 -6.53 -13.88
CA GLY A 30 10.10 -6.22 -14.85
C GLY A 30 10.34 -4.72 -14.85
N THR A 31 11.33 -4.22 -15.59
CA THR A 31 11.48 -2.78 -15.86
C THR A 31 10.10 -2.19 -16.12
N PRO A 32 9.78 -1.00 -15.58
CA PRO A 32 8.44 -0.45 -15.70
C PRO A 32 8.06 -0.35 -17.17
N SER A 33 7.27 -1.31 -17.63
CA SER A 33 6.72 -1.28 -18.96
C SER A 33 5.64 -0.18 -18.98
N ARG A 34 5.44 0.44 -20.13
CA ARG A 34 4.35 1.41 -20.34
C ARG A 34 3.01 0.88 -19.80
N SER A 35 2.76 -0.41 -19.97
CA SER A 35 1.61 -1.13 -19.40
C SER A 35 1.57 -1.12 -17.86
N PHE A 36 2.70 -1.06 -17.15
CA PHE A 36 2.70 -0.95 -15.68
C PHE A 36 2.32 0.45 -15.21
N GLU A 37 2.86 1.46 -15.86
CA GLU A 37 2.55 2.86 -15.53
C GLU A 37 1.07 3.16 -15.81
N GLU A 38 0.49 2.65 -16.89
CA GLU A 38 -0.94 2.78 -17.19
C GLU A 38 -1.82 2.13 -16.10
N LYS A 39 -1.43 0.96 -15.60
CA LYS A 39 -2.15 0.27 -14.51
C LYS A 39 -1.99 0.97 -13.17
N LEU A 40 -0.81 1.51 -12.87
CA LEU A 40 -0.60 2.34 -11.68
C LEU A 40 -1.44 3.62 -11.75
N LEU A 41 -1.55 4.23 -12.92
CA LEU A 41 -2.40 5.41 -13.11
C LEU A 41 -3.89 5.08 -12.91
N ALA A 42 -4.34 3.93 -13.42
CA ALA A 42 -5.70 3.46 -13.20
C ALA A 42 -5.97 3.17 -11.71
N LEU A 43 -5.01 2.54 -11.03
CA LEU A 43 -5.09 2.32 -9.58
C LEU A 43 -5.12 3.63 -8.81
N TYR A 44 -4.23 4.57 -9.13
CA TYR A 44 -4.20 5.89 -8.52
C TYR A 44 -5.54 6.61 -8.65
N ARG A 45 -6.08 6.71 -9.88
CA ARG A 45 -7.39 7.35 -10.13
C ARG A 45 -8.52 6.69 -9.35
N ARG A 46 -8.46 5.38 -9.20
CA ARG A 46 -9.47 4.66 -8.43
C ARG A 46 -9.36 4.94 -6.94
N ILE A 47 -8.15 4.96 -6.38
CA ILE A 47 -7.91 5.40 -5.00
C ILE A 47 -8.44 6.83 -4.81
N GLU A 48 -8.11 7.75 -5.71
CA GLU A 48 -8.58 9.12 -5.70
C GLU A 48 -10.12 9.22 -5.70
N GLY A 49 -10.77 8.49 -6.59
CA GLY A 49 -12.23 8.49 -6.71
C GLY A 49 -12.98 7.77 -5.58
N SER A 50 -12.31 6.85 -4.86
CA SER A 50 -12.90 6.13 -3.73
C SER A 50 -12.73 6.86 -2.40
N LEU A 51 -11.77 7.78 -2.30
CA LEU A 51 -11.50 8.55 -1.09
C LEU A 51 -12.18 9.93 -1.17
N ASN A 52 -13.21 10.09 -0.36
CA ASN A 52 -13.89 11.39 -0.23
C ASN A 52 -13.21 12.24 0.87
N VAL A 53 -11.89 12.46 0.75
CA VAL A 53 -11.07 13.20 1.70
C VAL A 53 -10.51 14.45 1.03
N GLU A 54 -10.75 15.59 1.66
CA GLU A 54 -10.15 16.86 1.25
C GLU A 54 -8.68 16.95 1.74
N GLY A 55 -7.80 17.41 0.87
CA GLY A 55 -6.38 17.61 1.18
C GLY A 55 -5.55 16.32 1.04
N ALA A 56 -4.56 16.17 1.94
CA ALA A 56 -3.61 15.07 1.88
C ALA A 56 -4.26 13.71 2.17
N LYS A 57 -3.97 12.73 1.32
CA LYS A 57 -4.48 11.36 1.46
C LYS A 57 -3.43 10.43 2.08
N VAL A 58 -3.88 9.56 2.97
CA VAL A 58 -3.07 8.51 3.58
C VAL A 58 -3.60 7.17 3.11
N VAL A 59 -2.79 6.42 2.36
CA VAL A 59 -3.19 5.14 1.79
C VAL A 59 -2.24 4.04 2.24
N SER A 60 -2.77 2.99 2.83
CA SER A 60 -2.01 1.79 3.19
C SER A 60 -1.99 0.81 2.03
N ILE A 61 -0.81 0.34 1.66
CA ILE A 61 -0.59 -0.69 0.64
C ILE A 61 -0.04 -1.94 1.32
N VAL A 62 -0.74 -3.04 1.17
CA VAL A 62 -0.43 -4.30 1.86
C VAL A 62 -0.17 -5.39 0.84
N GLY A 63 1.04 -5.93 0.80
CA GLY A 63 1.36 -7.14 0.03
C GLY A 63 0.88 -8.38 0.77
N MET A 64 0.17 -9.29 0.09
CA MET A 64 -0.30 -10.52 0.74
C MET A 64 0.77 -11.61 0.84
N GLN A 65 1.71 -11.66 -0.10
CA GLN A 65 2.68 -12.75 -0.21
C GLN A 65 4.12 -12.35 0.14
N SER A 66 4.47 -11.10 -0.03
CA SER A 66 5.82 -10.62 0.27
C SER A 66 5.89 -9.11 0.42
N MET A 67 6.83 -8.64 1.22
CA MET A 67 7.16 -7.22 1.37
C MET A 67 7.55 -6.57 0.03
N LYS A 68 8.33 -7.29 -0.80
CA LYS A 68 8.73 -6.80 -2.11
C LYS A 68 7.54 -6.49 -3.02
N GLN A 69 6.47 -7.26 -2.91
CA GLN A 69 5.24 -7.04 -3.67
C GLN A 69 4.57 -5.73 -3.26
N GLY A 70 4.29 -5.53 -1.97
CA GLY A 70 3.71 -4.29 -1.43
C GLY A 70 4.54 -3.08 -1.83
N PHE A 71 5.83 -3.13 -1.53
CA PHE A 71 6.76 -2.04 -1.81
C PHE A 71 6.85 -1.67 -3.30
N THR A 72 6.78 -2.65 -4.22
CA THR A 72 6.81 -2.37 -5.67
C THR A 72 5.63 -1.49 -6.09
N TYR A 73 4.44 -1.74 -5.57
CA TYR A 73 3.25 -0.92 -5.85
C TYR A 73 3.30 0.41 -5.12
N THR A 74 3.71 0.42 -3.86
CA THR A 74 3.89 1.65 -3.06
C THR A 74 4.86 2.60 -3.74
N TYR A 75 6.04 2.12 -4.11
CA TYR A 75 7.05 2.91 -4.79
C TYR A 75 6.61 3.34 -6.20
N GLY A 76 5.94 2.45 -6.94
CA GLY A 76 5.38 2.76 -8.25
C GLY A 76 4.36 3.90 -8.20
N LEU A 77 3.42 3.86 -7.25
CA LEU A 77 2.44 4.92 -6.99
C LEU A 77 3.12 6.22 -6.53
N ALA A 78 4.10 6.12 -5.62
CA ALA A 78 4.86 7.28 -5.15
C ALA A 78 5.57 7.98 -6.30
N ARG A 79 6.24 7.22 -7.18
CA ARG A 79 6.92 7.75 -8.37
C ARG A 79 5.93 8.39 -9.33
N LEU A 80 4.81 7.73 -9.62
CA LEU A 80 3.78 8.27 -10.50
C LEU A 80 3.26 9.60 -9.95
N ALA A 81 2.89 9.65 -8.68
CA ALA A 81 2.35 10.84 -8.03
C ALA A 81 3.39 11.99 -8.01
N SER A 82 4.64 11.71 -7.66
CA SER A 82 5.68 12.74 -7.54
C SER A 82 6.15 13.25 -8.91
N VAL A 83 6.35 12.36 -9.90
CA VAL A 83 6.93 12.74 -11.20
C VAL A 83 5.86 13.27 -12.15
N HIS A 84 4.74 12.56 -12.30
CA HIS A 84 3.72 12.90 -13.30
C HIS A 84 2.67 13.87 -12.76
N LEU A 85 2.29 13.73 -11.48
CA LEU A 85 1.25 14.59 -10.88
C LEU A 85 1.82 15.73 -10.03
N LYS A 86 3.18 15.80 -9.89
CA LYS A 86 3.89 16.85 -9.15
C LYS A 86 3.47 16.97 -7.67
N GLN A 87 3.00 15.89 -7.10
CA GLN A 87 2.61 15.84 -5.70
C GLN A 87 3.83 15.67 -4.78
N ARG A 88 3.73 16.23 -3.59
CA ARG A 88 4.68 15.98 -2.49
C ARG A 88 4.31 14.64 -1.87
N VAL A 89 5.15 13.63 -2.05
CA VAL A 89 4.87 12.26 -1.62
C VAL A 89 5.77 11.83 -0.48
N LEU A 90 5.19 11.21 0.55
CA LEU A 90 5.89 10.53 1.61
C LEU A 90 5.56 9.03 1.57
N VAL A 91 6.58 8.19 1.65
CA VAL A 91 6.45 6.75 1.86
C VAL A 91 6.88 6.41 3.28
N LEU A 92 5.97 5.84 4.05
CA LEU A 92 6.23 5.30 5.40
C LEU A 92 6.35 3.78 5.29
N CYS A 93 7.55 3.24 5.50
CA CYS A 93 7.78 1.80 5.53
C CYS A 93 7.67 1.30 6.97
N THR A 94 6.83 0.29 7.23
CA THR A 94 6.64 -0.26 8.58
C THR A 94 7.54 -1.46 8.86
N CYS A 95 8.37 -1.85 7.92
CA CYS A 95 9.26 -3.00 8.07
C CYS A 95 10.74 -2.62 7.97
N GLN A 96 11.55 -3.23 8.82
CA GLN A 96 13.03 -3.14 8.80
C GLN A 96 13.65 -3.98 7.68
N SER A 97 13.02 -4.15 6.53
CA SER A 97 13.61 -4.99 5.52
C SER A 97 14.63 -4.23 4.69
N GLY A 98 15.76 -4.87 4.43
CA GLY A 98 16.72 -4.42 3.42
C GLY A 98 16.11 -4.25 2.02
N THR A 99 14.85 -4.62 1.82
CA THR A 99 14.13 -4.48 0.56
C THR A 99 13.95 -3.02 0.17
N SER A 100 13.56 -2.16 1.11
CA SER A 100 13.45 -0.71 0.85
C SER A 100 14.82 -0.08 0.60
N GLN A 101 15.85 -0.47 1.36
CA GLN A 101 17.25 -0.01 1.16
C GLN A 101 17.78 -0.44 -0.19
N HIS A 102 17.58 -1.71 -0.59
CA HIS A 102 18.02 -2.21 -1.89
C HIS A 102 17.31 -1.52 -3.06
N LEU A 103 16.02 -1.25 -2.94
CA LEU A 103 15.25 -0.63 -4.00
C LEU A 103 15.50 0.87 -4.11
N LEU A 104 15.73 1.55 -2.99
CA LEU A 104 16.04 2.98 -2.97
C LEU A 104 17.53 3.26 -3.25
N ARG A 105 18.40 2.24 -3.18
CA ARG A 105 19.87 2.36 -3.34
C ARG A 105 20.48 3.45 -2.44
N GLN A 106 19.86 3.73 -1.32
CA GLN A 106 20.31 4.73 -0.37
C GLN A 106 20.19 4.18 1.06
N PRO A 107 21.12 4.55 1.95
CA PRO A 107 21.00 4.20 3.35
C PRO A 107 19.73 4.87 3.93
N THR A 108 18.97 4.12 4.71
CA THR A 108 17.86 4.66 5.48
C THR A 108 18.35 5.55 6.61
N PRO A 109 17.58 6.56 7.04
CA PRO A 109 17.93 7.35 8.21
C PRO A 109 18.20 6.46 9.43
N SER A 110 19.15 6.85 10.27
CA SER A 110 19.47 6.13 11.50
C SER A 110 18.35 6.19 12.54
N ALA A 111 17.49 7.20 12.43
CA ALA A 111 16.30 7.39 13.26
C ALA A 111 15.06 7.04 12.42
N GLY A 112 14.26 6.09 12.91
CA GLY A 112 12.93 5.82 12.36
C GLY A 112 11.93 6.88 12.82
N TRP A 113 10.78 6.93 12.18
CA TRP A 113 9.73 7.88 12.55
C TRP A 113 9.13 7.60 13.95
N GLU A 114 9.32 6.40 14.52
CA GLU A 114 8.96 6.09 15.91
C GLU A 114 9.69 6.99 16.90
N LYS A 115 10.96 7.33 16.63
CA LYS A 115 11.72 8.24 17.49
C LYS A 115 11.17 9.67 17.45
N ALA A 116 10.65 10.09 16.31
CA ALA A 116 9.95 11.37 16.21
C ALA A 116 8.68 11.38 17.06
N VAL A 117 7.96 10.24 17.13
CA VAL A 117 6.73 10.12 17.92
C VAL A 117 7.00 10.00 19.43
N PHE A 118 7.95 9.15 19.84
CA PHE A 118 8.19 8.84 21.25
C PHE A 118 9.13 9.84 21.93
N ASP A 119 10.20 10.25 21.23
CA ASP A 119 11.26 11.09 21.76
C ASP A 119 11.06 12.58 21.44
N ASP A 120 9.92 12.93 20.80
CA ASP A 120 9.60 14.29 20.33
C ASP A 120 10.71 14.91 19.45
N LYS A 121 11.41 14.06 18.67
CA LYS A 121 12.45 14.49 17.76
C LYS A 121 11.90 15.13 16.50
N PRO A 122 12.65 16.03 15.85
CA PRO A 122 12.23 16.61 14.59
C PRO A 122 11.99 15.53 13.52
N LEU A 123 10.85 15.56 12.86
CA LEU A 123 10.52 14.65 11.75
C LEU A 123 11.56 14.66 10.64
N SER A 124 12.28 15.78 10.47
CA SER A 124 13.35 15.90 9.46
C SER A 124 14.49 14.90 9.65
N GLU A 125 14.75 14.44 10.87
CA GLU A 125 15.78 13.47 11.17
C GLU A 125 15.37 12.03 10.78
N ALA A 126 14.07 11.79 10.71
CA ALA A 126 13.49 10.50 10.37
C ALA A 126 13.10 10.38 8.88
N ILE A 127 13.24 11.46 8.10
CA ILE A 127 12.81 11.49 6.68
C ILE A 127 14.01 11.67 5.78
N LEU A 128 14.19 10.70 4.87
CA LEU A 128 15.15 10.77 3.78
C LEU A 128 14.49 11.37 2.55
N GLN A 129 15.15 12.36 1.93
CA GLN A 129 14.73 12.91 0.65
C GLN A 129 15.46 12.19 -0.50
N VAL A 130 14.70 11.53 -1.36
CA VAL A 130 15.23 10.93 -2.60
C VAL A 130 15.09 11.95 -3.72
N SER A 131 16.21 12.26 -4.40
CA SER A 131 16.20 13.32 -5.40
C SER A 131 15.58 12.89 -6.74
N LYS A 132 15.73 11.62 -7.10
CA LYS A 132 15.24 11.08 -8.40
C LYS A 132 14.68 9.68 -8.21
N PRO A 133 13.35 9.53 -8.16
CA PRO A 133 12.32 10.56 -8.19
C PRO A 133 12.24 11.38 -6.88
N PRO A 134 11.65 12.58 -6.87
CA PRO A 134 11.56 13.43 -5.66
C PRO A 134 10.51 12.87 -4.69
N ILE A 135 10.91 11.91 -3.88
CA ILE A 135 10.08 11.21 -2.90
C ILE A 135 10.72 11.33 -1.53
N SER A 136 9.93 11.59 -0.50
CA SER A 136 10.34 11.48 0.89
C SER A 136 10.08 10.06 1.39
N VAL A 137 11.02 9.50 2.13
CA VAL A 137 10.89 8.15 2.70
C VAL A 137 11.22 8.18 4.18
N SER A 138 10.41 7.53 4.98
CA SER A 138 10.71 7.28 6.38
C SER A 138 10.48 5.80 6.70
N GLN A 139 11.34 5.24 7.53
CA GLN A 139 11.27 3.85 7.91
C GLN A 139 10.95 3.73 9.40
N LEU A 140 10.15 2.73 9.75
CA LEU A 140 9.95 2.31 11.12
C LEU A 140 11.07 1.35 11.52
N ASN A 141 11.85 1.72 12.53
CA ASN A 141 12.93 0.88 13.07
C ASN A 141 12.52 0.20 14.39
N ALA A 142 11.28 0.36 14.80
CA ALA A 142 10.74 -0.25 16.01
C ALA A 142 10.59 -1.77 15.85
N ALA A 143 10.76 -2.50 16.95
CA ALA A 143 10.48 -3.93 16.98
C ALA A 143 8.98 -4.18 16.68
N PRO A 144 8.62 -5.34 16.12
CA PRO A 144 7.23 -5.68 15.81
C PRO A 144 6.25 -5.44 16.97
N ASP A 145 6.66 -5.81 18.18
CA ASP A 145 5.84 -5.71 19.38
C ASP A 145 5.55 -4.26 19.80
N SER A 146 6.39 -3.31 19.40
CA SER A 146 6.21 -1.89 19.68
C SER A 146 5.28 -1.19 18.69
N LEU A 147 4.96 -1.80 17.56
CA LEU A 147 4.09 -1.21 16.55
C LEU A 147 2.68 -0.96 17.09
N ALA A 148 2.11 -1.89 17.85
CA ALA A 148 0.78 -1.73 18.43
C ALA A 148 0.72 -0.52 19.37
N GLY A 149 1.70 -0.36 20.25
CA GLY A 149 1.79 0.81 21.14
C GLY A 149 1.99 2.12 20.37
N LEU A 150 2.78 2.09 19.29
CA LEU A 150 2.99 3.24 18.43
C LEU A 150 1.69 3.63 17.71
N MET A 151 0.97 2.67 17.12
CA MET A 151 -0.28 2.94 16.40
C MET A 151 -1.40 3.41 17.32
N ALA A 152 -1.45 2.91 18.56
CA ALA A 152 -2.42 3.34 19.56
C ALA A 152 -2.08 4.69 20.21
N SER A 153 -0.88 5.23 20.00
CA SER A 153 -0.46 6.48 20.63
C SER A 153 -1.17 7.69 20.02
N PRO A 154 -1.77 8.59 20.83
CA PRO A 154 -2.32 9.86 20.35
C PRO A 154 -1.28 10.72 19.62
N ARG A 155 -0.01 10.62 20.00
CA ARG A 155 1.10 11.32 19.33
C ARG A 155 1.26 10.91 17.88
N THR A 156 1.01 9.64 17.55
CA THR A 156 1.05 9.16 16.16
C THR A 156 0.03 9.89 15.28
N LEU A 157 -1.18 10.08 15.78
CA LEU A 157 -2.21 10.86 15.07
C LEU A 157 -1.80 12.32 14.87
N ASP A 158 -1.19 12.94 15.89
CA ASP A 158 -0.74 14.32 15.79
C ASP A 158 0.43 14.47 14.81
N HIS A 159 1.37 13.52 14.78
CA HIS A 159 2.41 13.48 13.78
C HIS A 159 1.84 13.29 12.38
N LEU A 160 0.88 12.39 12.20
CA LEU A 160 0.22 12.17 10.92
C LEU A 160 -0.53 13.44 10.44
N ARG A 161 -1.21 14.17 11.34
CA ARG A 161 -1.83 15.46 11.04
C ARG A 161 -0.81 16.51 10.59
N ARG A 162 0.39 16.55 11.20
CA ARG A 162 1.49 17.44 10.79
C ARG A 162 2.03 17.03 9.41
N LEU A 163 2.16 15.73 9.13
CA LEU A 163 2.58 15.21 7.84
C LEU A 163 1.58 15.55 6.72
N ARG A 164 0.29 15.45 6.98
CA ARG A 164 -0.76 15.87 6.03
C ARG A 164 -0.67 17.34 5.59
N LYS A 165 -0.07 18.21 6.39
CA LYS A 165 0.17 19.63 6.01
C LYS A 165 1.36 19.79 5.07
N ARG A 166 2.27 18.81 5.04
CA ARG A 166 3.53 18.86 4.29
C ARG A 166 3.50 18.07 2.99
N TYR A 167 2.69 17.02 2.93
CA TYR A 167 2.58 16.09 1.82
C TYR A 167 1.17 16.08 1.28
N ASP A 168 1.04 15.82 0.00
CA ASP A 168 -0.24 15.70 -0.70
C ASP A 168 -0.72 14.24 -0.72
N LEU A 169 0.26 13.28 -0.70
CA LEU A 169 0.02 11.85 -0.62
C LEU A 169 1.00 11.20 0.36
N ILE A 170 0.47 10.41 1.29
CA ILE A 170 1.24 9.58 2.22
C ILE A 170 0.88 8.13 1.93
N LEU A 171 1.88 7.34 1.53
CA LEU A 171 1.73 5.91 1.29
C LEU A 171 2.37 5.14 2.43
N ILE A 172 1.63 4.23 3.06
CA ILE A 172 2.14 3.36 4.12
C ILE A 172 2.35 1.97 3.53
N ASP A 173 3.60 1.53 3.46
CA ASP A 173 3.97 0.18 3.04
C ASP A 173 4.00 -0.73 4.26
N SER A 174 3.01 -1.61 4.37
CA SER A 174 2.83 -2.51 5.51
C SER A 174 3.47 -3.87 5.27
N ARG A 175 3.86 -4.55 6.37
CA ARG A 175 4.27 -5.96 6.29
C ARG A 175 3.14 -6.82 5.73
N PRO A 176 3.49 -7.95 5.07
CA PRO A 176 2.51 -8.93 4.61
C PRO A 176 1.63 -9.42 5.75
N LEU A 177 0.35 -9.61 5.48
CA LEU A 177 -0.63 -10.05 6.47
C LEU A 177 -0.34 -11.42 7.13
N PRO A 178 0.25 -12.43 6.43
CA PRO A 178 0.63 -13.67 7.09
C PRO A 178 1.69 -13.49 8.18
N ASP A 179 2.49 -12.42 8.10
CA ASP A 179 3.64 -12.19 8.99
C ASP A 179 3.29 -11.28 10.18
N GLY A 180 2.07 -10.74 10.26
CA GLY A 180 1.67 -9.89 11.37
C GLY A 180 0.35 -9.13 11.23
N LEU A 181 -0.04 -8.47 12.32
CA LEU A 181 -1.27 -7.67 12.42
C LEU A 181 -1.08 -6.22 11.93
N ASP A 182 0.04 -5.87 11.36
CA ASP A 182 0.42 -4.50 11.03
C ASP A 182 -0.62 -3.78 10.18
N ALA A 183 -1.12 -4.46 9.15
CA ALA A 183 -2.12 -3.88 8.27
C ALA A 183 -3.42 -3.53 9.00
N ALA A 184 -3.85 -4.36 9.93
CA ALA A 184 -5.02 -4.12 10.76
C ALA A 184 -4.79 -2.97 11.75
N LEU A 185 -3.60 -2.88 12.34
CA LEU A 185 -3.23 -1.79 13.27
C LEU A 185 -3.09 -0.44 12.55
N ILE A 186 -2.66 -0.44 11.29
CA ILE A 186 -2.47 0.76 10.48
C ILE A 186 -3.78 1.22 9.84
N ALA A 187 -4.71 0.31 9.58
CA ALA A 187 -5.96 0.60 8.88
C ALA A 187 -6.75 1.79 9.44
N PRO A 188 -6.88 1.99 10.77
CA PRO A 188 -7.58 3.16 11.34
C PRO A 188 -6.88 4.49 11.09
N LEU A 189 -5.57 4.47 10.78
CA LEU A 189 -4.78 5.68 10.54
C LEU A 189 -4.78 6.10 9.07
N ALA A 190 -5.11 5.17 8.17
CA ALA A 190 -5.19 5.39 6.74
C ALA A 190 -6.61 5.77 6.31
N ASP A 191 -6.72 6.63 5.30
CA ASP A 191 -8.01 6.95 4.68
C ASP A 191 -8.54 5.75 3.87
N GLY A 192 -7.63 4.84 3.50
CA GLY A 192 -8.00 3.59 2.86
C GLY A 192 -6.85 2.62 2.70
N THR A 193 -7.18 1.33 2.58
CA THR A 193 -6.23 0.22 2.46
C THR A 193 -6.47 -0.55 1.17
N VAL A 194 -5.38 -0.83 0.45
CA VAL A 194 -5.35 -1.63 -0.78
C VAL A 194 -4.55 -2.90 -0.54
N LEU A 195 -5.11 -4.06 -0.88
CA LEU A 195 -4.40 -5.34 -0.84
C LEU A 195 -3.81 -5.67 -2.21
N ILE A 196 -2.55 -6.10 -2.23
CA ILE A 196 -1.88 -6.61 -3.42
C ILE A 196 -1.77 -8.13 -3.31
N VAL A 197 -2.40 -8.86 -4.23
CA VAL A 197 -2.55 -10.32 -4.19
C VAL A 197 -1.98 -10.94 -5.46
N ASP A 198 -1.12 -11.94 -5.35
CA ASP A 198 -0.65 -12.72 -6.50
C ASP A 198 -1.73 -13.70 -6.95
N ALA A 199 -2.16 -13.57 -8.19
CA ALA A 199 -3.16 -14.45 -8.78
C ALA A 199 -2.66 -15.90 -8.81
N GLY A 200 -3.49 -16.84 -8.34
CA GLY A 200 -3.18 -18.26 -8.30
C GLY A 200 -2.31 -18.71 -7.11
N VAL A 201 -1.89 -17.79 -6.24
CA VAL A 201 -1.07 -18.11 -5.05
C VAL A 201 -1.89 -18.00 -3.77
N ALA A 202 -2.54 -16.87 -3.54
CA ALA A 202 -3.35 -16.68 -2.35
C ALA A 202 -4.67 -17.46 -2.43
N ARG A 203 -5.06 -18.10 -1.33
CA ARG A 203 -6.40 -18.66 -1.19
C ARG A 203 -7.38 -17.53 -0.89
N TRP A 204 -8.56 -17.56 -1.48
CA TRP A 204 -9.57 -16.53 -1.30
C TRP A 204 -9.96 -16.32 0.18
N GLN A 205 -9.97 -17.41 0.98
CA GLN A 205 -10.26 -17.36 2.42
C GLN A 205 -9.25 -16.47 3.16
N VAL A 206 -7.97 -16.53 2.79
CA VAL A 206 -6.91 -15.71 3.39
C VAL A 206 -7.11 -14.24 3.05
N VAL A 207 -7.49 -13.95 1.80
CA VAL A 207 -7.80 -12.58 1.37
C VAL A 207 -9.03 -12.03 2.10
N ARG A 208 -10.07 -12.85 2.22
CA ARG A 208 -11.30 -12.49 2.95
C ARG A 208 -10.99 -12.20 4.43
N ASN A 209 -10.27 -13.08 5.12
CA ASN A 209 -9.88 -12.87 6.51
C ASN A 209 -9.08 -11.57 6.68
N ALA A 210 -8.20 -11.25 5.72
CA ALA A 210 -7.45 -10.01 5.71
C ALA A 210 -8.37 -8.77 5.62
N VAL A 211 -9.37 -8.82 4.75
CA VAL A 211 -10.38 -7.76 4.62
C VAL A 211 -11.20 -7.63 5.90
N GLU A 212 -11.66 -8.76 6.46
CA GLU A 212 -12.40 -8.78 7.71
C GLU A 212 -11.60 -8.18 8.88
N GLN A 213 -10.28 -8.45 8.96
CA GLN A 213 -9.40 -7.85 9.95
C GLN A 213 -9.29 -6.33 9.78
N ILE A 214 -9.11 -5.84 8.55
CA ILE A 214 -9.03 -4.40 8.26
C ILE A 214 -10.34 -3.71 8.67
N VAL A 215 -11.49 -4.26 8.26
CA VAL A 215 -12.81 -3.69 8.52
C VAL A 215 -13.16 -3.75 10.01
N SER A 216 -12.80 -4.83 10.72
CA SER A 216 -13.04 -4.97 12.17
C SER A 216 -12.31 -3.92 12.99
N GLN A 217 -11.18 -3.41 12.48
CA GLN A 217 -10.42 -2.31 13.07
C GLN A 217 -10.88 -0.92 12.58
N GLN A 218 -12.09 -0.83 12.00
CA GLN A 218 -12.64 0.42 11.45
C GLN A 218 -11.83 1.01 10.28
N GLY A 219 -10.99 0.19 9.62
CA GLY A 219 -10.27 0.60 8.44
C GLY A 219 -11.15 0.60 7.20
N THR A 220 -10.94 1.57 6.31
CA THR A 220 -11.60 1.63 5.00
C THR A 220 -10.87 0.71 4.01
N PHE A 221 -11.56 -0.30 3.50
CA PHE A 221 -11.02 -1.19 2.47
C PHE A 221 -11.37 -0.67 1.07
N LEU A 222 -10.35 -0.37 0.25
CA LEU A 222 -10.53 0.19 -1.10
C LEU A 222 -10.59 -0.87 -2.20
N GLY A 223 -9.99 -2.05 -1.96
CA GLY A 223 -10.03 -3.12 -2.94
C GLY A 223 -8.76 -3.97 -3.01
N VAL A 224 -8.76 -4.88 -3.97
CA VAL A 224 -7.68 -5.82 -4.25
C VAL A 224 -7.07 -5.56 -5.61
N VAL A 225 -5.74 -5.53 -5.67
CA VAL A 225 -4.98 -5.57 -6.93
C VAL A 225 -4.50 -7.00 -7.17
N LEU A 226 -4.98 -7.63 -8.23
CA LEU A 226 -4.49 -8.95 -8.65
C LEU A 226 -3.20 -8.78 -9.45
N ASN A 227 -2.08 -9.17 -8.83
CA ASN A 227 -0.76 -9.19 -9.45
C ASN A 227 -0.50 -10.54 -10.15
N LYS A 228 0.42 -10.56 -11.11
CA LYS A 228 0.86 -11.78 -11.86
C LYS A 228 -0.28 -12.56 -12.52
N ARG A 229 -1.35 -11.89 -12.94
CA ARG A 229 -2.42 -12.55 -13.68
C ARG A 229 -1.86 -13.14 -14.98
N ARG A 230 -1.96 -14.46 -15.15
CA ARG A 230 -1.64 -15.15 -16.40
C ARG A 230 -2.91 -15.26 -17.23
N HIS A 231 -2.87 -14.72 -18.44
CA HIS A 231 -3.90 -15.01 -19.43
C HIS A 231 -3.60 -16.38 -20.07
N TYR A 232 -4.36 -17.39 -19.68
CA TYR A 232 -4.21 -18.74 -20.23
C TYR A 232 -4.81 -18.86 -21.63
N ILE A 233 -5.68 -17.94 -22.02
CA ILE A 233 -6.30 -17.91 -23.34
C ILE A 233 -5.52 -16.88 -24.18
N PRO A 234 -4.94 -17.29 -25.31
CA PRO A 234 -4.27 -16.39 -26.24
C PRO A 234 -5.21 -15.30 -26.73
N SER A 235 -4.70 -14.06 -26.84
CA SER A 235 -5.50 -12.89 -27.21
C SER A 235 -6.25 -13.01 -28.53
N PHE A 236 -5.77 -13.83 -29.46
CA PHE A 236 -6.43 -14.06 -30.78
C PHE A 236 -7.78 -14.80 -30.67
N ILE A 237 -8.04 -15.52 -29.56
CA ILE A 237 -9.33 -16.17 -29.32
C ILE A 237 -10.39 -15.17 -28.90
N TYR A 238 -10.02 -14.10 -28.18
CA TYR A 238 -10.95 -13.04 -27.82
C TYR A 238 -11.31 -12.09 -28.97
N GLN A 239 -10.56 -12.12 -30.10
CA GLN A 239 -10.85 -11.28 -31.25
C GLN A 239 -11.85 -11.94 -32.21
N ARG A 240 -12.27 -13.18 -31.96
CA ARG A 240 -13.22 -13.94 -32.75
C ARG A 240 -14.57 -14.22 -32.09
N LEU A 241 -14.78 -13.69 -30.87
CA LEU A 241 -16.05 -13.66 -30.17
C LEU A 241 -16.61 -12.25 -30.14
#